data_1bab0e4bc2bac77fa667608e2b529353
#
_entry.id   1bab0e4bc2bac77fa667608e2b529353
#
_cell.length_a   1.000
_cell.length_b   1.000
_cell.length_c   1.000
_cell.angle_alpha   90.00
_cell.angle_beta   90.00
_cell.angle_gamma   90.00
#
_symmetry.space_group_name_H-M   'P 1'
#
loop_
_entity.id
_entity.type
_entity.pdbx_description
1 polymer ?
#
loop_
_entity_poly.entity_id
_entity_poly.type
_entity_poly.pdbx_seq_one_letter_code
_entity_poly.pdbx_strand_id
1 'polypeptide(L)'
;RSGQFSPVSRRDMLSLPTRIEDIFYRDWRAIAARYLVIGRVSKGVQLRIEFALYDVDRGIELFSSQVAGPESEARMVAHRVADAIYEKLTGIQGAFATRLIHVSVTRNPEGKDFYRLTVADADGQRPIVLLEGRDPILAPSWSPDGKEVAYVSFESSRPAIYRQVLATGAREQLTNFRGLNNSPVWSPDGRSMALVLSKDGSPDIYLLDLETKQLTRLTRHYAIDTEPTWMPDGKSLLFTSDRGGRPQIYRYTLATGKVERVTFEGRYNARARVAEDGRNVALVHQRDGRFHIGVFDLITERMTVLTETSLDESPSIAPNGSLVIYATKRGERSVLDAVAVDGGVKFSLPARSGSVQ
;
A
#
# COMPACT_ATOMS: atom_id res chain seq x y z
N ARG A 1 -7.36 3.99 -11.14
CA ARG A 1 -7.57 3.03 -12.26
C ARG A 1 -7.58 1.63 -11.65
N SER A 2 -8.77 1.02 -11.54
CA SER A 2 -8.85 -0.39 -11.09
C SER A 2 -8.45 -1.37 -12.20
N GLY A 3 -8.47 -0.89 -13.47
CA GLY A 3 -8.32 -1.72 -14.64
C GLY A 3 -9.50 -2.64 -14.97
N GLN A 4 -10.47 -2.75 -14.08
CA GLN A 4 -11.69 -3.54 -14.32
C GLN A 4 -12.73 -2.80 -15.16
N PHE A 5 -12.59 -1.48 -15.27
CA PHE A 5 -13.50 -0.63 -16.06
C PHE A 5 -12.72 0.16 -17.10
N SER A 6 -13.28 0.23 -18.30
CA SER A 6 -12.79 1.08 -19.39
C SER A 6 -13.71 2.30 -19.52
N PRO A 7 -13.34 3.47 -18.97
CA PRO A 7 -14.19 4.66 -19.06
C PRO A 7 -14.25 5.15 -20.51
N VAL A 8 -15.47 5.46 -20.98
CA VAL A 8 -15.68 6.10 -22.28
C VAL A 8 -15.05 7.49 -22.24
N SER A 9 -14.27 7.82 -23.28
CA SER A 9 -13.68 9.14 -23.41
C SER A 9 -14.80 10.19 -23.58
N ARG A 10 -14.65 11.36 -22.94
CA ARG A 10 -15.63 12.45 -23.09
C ARG A 10 -15.87 12.85 -24.54
N ARG A 11 -14.89 12.67 -25.41
CA ARG A 11 -15.01 12.99 -26.86
C ARG A 11 -15.91 12.00 -27.59
N ASP A 12 -16.04 10.80 -27.06
CA ASP A 12 -16.83 9.71 -27.66
C ASP A 12 -18.25 9.65 -27.08
N MET A 13 -18.57 10.49 -26.10
CA MET A 13 -19.89 10.59 -25.52
C MET A 13 -20.83 11.37 -26.45
N LEU A 14 -21.97 10.81 -26.79
CA LEU A 14 -22.96 11.42 -27.68
C LEU A 14 -23.80 12.51 -27.00
N SER A 15 -23.92 12.42 -25.66
CA SER A 15 -24.63 13.40 -24.82
C SER A 15 -23.97 13.49 -23.45
N LEU A 16 -24.31 14.55 -22.71
CA LEU A 16 -23.85 14.75 -21.33
C LEU A 16 -25.06 15.04 -20.43
N PRO A 17 -25.90 14.01 -20.14
CA PRO A 17 -27.08 14.20 -19.34
C PRO A 17 -26.72 14.62 -17.92
N THR A 18 -27.50 15.56 -17.36
CA THR A 18 -27.37 16.03 -15.96
C THR A 18 -28.57 15.65 -15.12
N ARG A 19 -29.63 15.14 -15.74
CA ARG A 19 -30.86 14.67 -15.11
C ARG A 19 -31.24 13.31 -15.69
N ILE A 20 -32.04 12.56 -14.95
CA ILE A 20 -32.51 11.24 -15.39
C ILE A 20 -33.37 11.34 -16.65
N GLU A 21 -34.17 12.41 -16.78
CA GLU A 21 -35.05 12.64 -17.93
C GLU A 21 -34.28 12.86 -19.24
N ASP A 22 -33.00 13.28 -19.14
CA ASP A 22 -32.12 13.55 -20.28
C ASP A 22 -31.36 12.31 -20.75
N ILE A 23 -31.57 11.13 -20.12
CA ILE A 23 -30.88 9.91 -20.49
C ILE A 23 -31.54 9.24 -21.66
N PHE A 24 -30.93 9.28 -22.82
CA PHE A 24 -31.30 8.48 -23.96
C PHE A 24 -30.47 7.18 -23.99
N TYR A 25 -30.94 6.14 -23.31
CA TYR A 25 -30.22 4.86 -23.16
C TYR A 25 -29.77 4.24 -24.48
N ARG A 26 -30.54 4.46 -25.59
CA ARG A 26 -30.17 4.00 -26.93
C ARG A 26 -28.80 4.54 -27.37
N ASP A 27 -28.50 5.80 -27.09
CA ASP A 27 -27.25 6.46 -27.50
C ASP A 27 -26.06 5.88 -26.74
N TRP A 28 -26.24 5.59 -25.46
CA TRP A 28 -25.22 4.96 -24.63
C TRP A 28 -24.96 3.49 -25.02
N ARG A 29 -26.01 2.73 -25.41
CA ARG A 29 -25.85 1.38 -25.97
C ARG A 29 -25.07 1.41 -27.29
N ALA A 30 -25.29 2.41 -28.15
CA ALA A 30 -24.60 2.56 -29.43
C ALA A 30 -23.08 2.69 -29.30
N ILE A 31 -22.60 3.24 -28.17
CA ILE A 31 -21.17 3.32 -27.85
C ILE A 31 -20.70 2.23 -26.87
N ALA A 32 -21.48 1.16 -26.70
CA ALA A 32 -21.21 0.02 -25.83
C ALA A 32 -20.93 0.41 -24.36
N ALA A 33 -21.52 1.51 -23.87
CA ALA A 33 -21.45 1.89 -22.46
C ALA A 33 -22.45 1.05 -21.67
N ARG A 34 -21.95 0.20 -20.77
CA ARG A 34 -22.78 -0.65 -19.93
C ARG A 34 -23.34 0.09 -18.71
N TYR A 35 -22.57 1.00 -18.17
CA TYR A 35 -22.93 1.77 -16.99
C TYR A 35 -22.80 3.27 -17.25
N LEU A 36 -23.70 4.05 -16.68
CA LEU A 36 -23.69 5.51 -16.74
C LEU A 36 -23.74 6.07 -15.32
N VAL A 37 -22.88 7.04 -15.01
CA VAL A 37 -22.92 7.81 -13.77
C VAL A 37 -23.31 9.23 -14.07
N ILE A 38 -24.36 9.70 -13.41
CA ILE A 38 -24.78 11.12 -13.44
C ILE A 38 -24.59 11.67 -12.03
N GLY A 39 -24.09 12.89 -11.93
CA GLY A 39 -23.89 13.54 -10.65
C GLY A 39 -24.04 15.05 -10.70
N ARG A 40 -24.36 15.60 -9.54
CA ARG A 40 -24.42 17.04 -9.29
C ARG A 40 -23.40 17.40 -8.23
N VAL A 41 -22.63 18.46 -8.49
CA VAL A 41 -21.69 19.03 -7.53
C VAL A 41 -22.29 20.33 -7.00
N SER A 42 -22.43 20.46 -5.69
CA SER A 42 -22.87 21.68 -5.00
C SER A 42 -21.77 22.15 -4.04
N LYS A 43 -21.56 23.47 -4.01
CA LYS A 43 -20.62 24.15 -3.14
C LYS A 43 -21.39 24.92 -2.07
N GLY A 44 -21.03 24.72 -0.81
CA GLY A 44 -21.57 25.41 0.36
C GLY A 44 -20.51 25.42 1.45
N VAL A 45 -20.87 25.17 2.69
CA VAL A 45 -19.91 24.98 3.80
C VAL A 45 -18.97 23.80 3.51
N GLN A 46 -19.48 22.81 2.78
CA GLN A 46 -18.74 21.67 2.27
C GLN A 46 -19.04 21.47 0.78
N LEU A 47 -18.09 20.88 0.06
CA LEU A 47 -18.32 20.32 -1.24
C LEU A 47 -19.18 19.06 -1.08
N ARG A 48 -20.29 18.98 -1.83
CA ARG A 48 -21.17 17.81 -1.87
C ARG A 48 -21.30 17.31 -3.30
N ILE A 49 -21.16 16.01 -3.48
CA ILE A 49 -21.39 15.32 -4.74
C ILE A 49 -22.52 14.33 -4.53
N GLU A 50 -23.67 14.58 -5.17
CA GLU A 50 -24.79 13.66 -5.29
C GLU A 50 -24.61 12.92 -6.63
N PHE A 51 -24.78 11.62 -6.65
CA PHE A 51 -24.58 10.82 -7.85
C PHE A 51 -25.50 9.62 -7.89
N ALA A 52 -25.81 9.16 -9.11
CA ALA A 52 -26.56 7.95 -9.36
C ALA A 52 -25.89 7.13 -10.47
N LEU A 53 -25.90 5.81 -10.30
CA LEU A 53 -25.36 4.81 -11.22
C LEU A 53 -26.52 4.09 -11.91
N TYR A 54 -26.47 4.03 -13.22
CA TYR A 54 -27.49 3.40 -14.07
C TYR A 54 -26.92 2.22 -14.84
N ASP A 55 -27.71 1.16 -14.97
CA ASP A 55 -27.50 0.09 -15.93
C ASP A 55 -28.13 0.51 -17.27
N VAL A 56 -27.30 0.69 -18.28
CA VAL A 56 -27.72 1.21 -19.59
C VAL A 56 -28.55 0.16 -20.36
N ASP A 57 -28.22 -1.13 -20.21
CA ASP A 57 -28.92 -2.20 -20.91
C ASP A 57 -30.34 -2.39 -20.38
N ARG A 58 -30.49 -2.33 -19.05
CA ARG A 58 -31.78 -2.47 -18.36
C ARG A 58 -32.56 -1.17 -18.28
N GLY A 59 -31.91 -0.01 -18.42
CA GLY A 59 -32.50 1.32 -18.28
C GLY A 59 -32.97 1.62 -16.85
N ILE A 60 -32.28 1.09 -15.84
CA ILE A 60 -32.64 1.24 -14.42
C ILE A 60 -31.53 1.88 -13.60
N GLU A 61 -31.92 2.58 -12.53
CA GLU A 61 -31.01 2.99 -11.49
C GLU A 61 -30.58 1.80 -10.63
N LEU A 62 -29.28 1.60 -10.49
CA LEU A 62 -28.70 0.57 -9.62
C LEU A 62 -28.42 1.07 -8.21
N PHE A 63 -28.10 2.36 -8.09
CA PHE A 63 -27.61 2.93 -6.84
C PHE A 63 -27.53 4.44 -6.93
N SER A 64 -27.97 5.15 -5.88
CA SER A 64 -27.69 6.57 -5.70
C SER A 64 -27.13 6.85 -4.32
N SER A 65 -26.28 7.84 -4.21
CA SER A 65 -25.64 8.22 -2.95
C SER A 65 -25.12 9.65 -2.98
N GLN A 66 -24.64 10.11 -1.85
CA GLN A 66 -23.95 11.39 -1.72
C GLN A 66 -22.67 11.27 -0.91
N VAL A 67 -21.66 12.05 -1.30
CA VAL A 67 -20.41 12.19 -0.56
C VAL A 67 -20.15 13.67 -0.33
N ALA A 68 -19.74 14.04 0.89
CA ALA A 68 -19.38 15.40 1.23
C ALA A 68 -17.99 15.47 1.89
N GLY A 69 -17.35 16.63 1.78
CA GLY A 69 -16.08 16.91 2.43
C GLY A 69 -15.61 18.34 2.18
N PRO A 70 -14.47 18.75 2.74
CA PRO A 70 -13.89 20.07 2.50
C PRO A 70 -13.62 20.31 1.02
N GLU A 71 -13.83 21.54 0.53
CA GLU A 71 -13.50 21.90 -0.87
C GLU A 71 -12.00 21.70 -1.18
N SER A 72 -11.13 21.93 -0.21
CA SER A 72 -9.69 21.66 -0.31
C SER A 72 -9.36 20.18 -0.59
N GLU A 73 -10.28 19.27 -0.28
CA GLU A 73 -10.17 17.83 -0.51
C GLU A 73 -11.07 17.32 -1.65
N ALA A 74 -11.46 18.18 -2.59
CA ALA A 74 -12.39 17.86 -3.69
C ALA A 74 -12.00 16.56 -4.43
N ARG A 75 -10.69 16.32 -4.61
CA ARG A 75 -10.18 15.09 -5.24
C ARG A 75 -10.46 13.85 -4.39
N MET A 76 -10.26 13.93 -3.07
CA MET A 76 -10.57 12.85 -2.15
C MET A 76 -12.07 12.56 -2.11
N VAL A 77 -12.91 13.60 -2.16
CA VAL A 77 -14.36 13.44 -2.28
C VAL A 77 -14.73 12.70 -3.57
N ALA A 78 -14.09 13.03 -4.70
CA ALA A 78 -14.29 12.33 -5.97
C ALA A 78 -13.80 10.88 -5.93
N HIS A 79 -12.71 10.58 -5.24
CA HIS A 79 -12.24 9.21 -5.03
C HIS A 79 -13.22 8.38 -4.20
N ARG A 80 -13.85 8.96 -3.16
CA ARG A 80 -14.92 8.28 -2.38
C ARG A 80 -16.13 7.97 -3.23
N VAL A 81 -16.49 8.83 -4.19
CA VAL A 81 -17.53 8.51 -5.19
C VAL A 81 -17.12 7.29 -6.02
N ALA A 82 -15.87 7.27 -6.49
CA ALA A 82 -15.35 6.14 -7.25
C ALA A 82 -15.33 4.83 -6.42
N ASP A 83 -14.98 4.90 -5.12
CA ASP A 83 -15.03 3.78 -4.20
C ASP A 83 -16.45 3.21 -4.08
N ALA A 84 -17.45 4.06 -3.87
CA ALA A 84 -18.85 3.65 -3.74
C ALA A 84 -19.40 3.00 -5.03
N ILE A 85 -19.03 3.54 -6.18
CA ILE A 85 -19.40 2.96 -7.49
C ILE A 85 -18.70 1.61 -7.69
N TYR A 86 -17.42 1.53 -7.38
CA TYR A 86 -16.63 0.30 -7.49
C TYR A 86 -17.22 -0.82 -6.63
N GLU A 87 -17.49 -0.51 -5.38
CA GLU A 87 -18.09 -1.45 -4.43
C GLU A 87 -19.47 -1.93 -4.91
N LYS A 88 -20.31 -1.02 -5.41
CA LYS A 88 -21.62 -1.39 -5.95
C LYS A 88 -21.54 -2.34 -7.15
N LEU A 89 -20.54 -2.17 -8.01
CA LEU A 89 -20.40 -2.96 -9.22
C LEU A 89 -19.66 -4.28 -9.02
N THR A 90 -18.75 -4.35 -8.05
CA THR A 90 -17.86 -5.50 -7.85
C THR A 90 -18.15 -6.27 -6.56
N GLY A 91 -18.83 -5.68 -5.59
CA GLY A 91 -18.97 -6.22 -4.23
C GLY A 91 -17.70 -6.08 -3.38
N ILE A 92 -16.65 -5.45 -3.90
CA ILE A 92 -15.38 -5.23 -3.22
C ILE A 92 -15.28 -3.75 -2.85
N GLN A 93 -14.95 -3.45 -1.59
CA GLN A 93 -14.72 -2.08 -1.16
C GLN A 93 -13.69 -1.38 -2.06
N GLY A 94 -13.91 -0.12 -2.43
CA GLY A 94 -12.96 0.65 -3.21
C GLY A 94 -11.72 1.05 -2.40
N ALA A 95 -10.61 1.33 -3.10
CA ALA A 95 -9.35 1.80 -2.51
C ALA A 95 -8.80 3.06 -3.22
N PHE A 96 -9.65 3.80 -3.95
CA PHE A 96 -9.23 5.02 -4.65
C PHE A 96 -9.00 6.19 -3.71
N ALA A 97 -9.76 6.26 -2.59
CA ALA A 97 -9.62 7.27 -1.55
C ALA A 97 -8.52 6.91 -0.53
N THR A 98 -7.48 6.19 -0.96
CA THR A 98 -6.33 5.87 -0.13
C THR A 98 -5.11 6.72 -0.51
N ARG A 99 -4.07 6.65 0.31
CA ARG A 99 -2.80 7.33 0.07
C ARG A 99 -1.65 6.32 0.06
N LEU A 100 -0.62 6.63 -0.68
CA LEU A 100 0.62 5.88 -0.67
C LEU A 100 1.75 6.71 -0.09
N ILE A 101 2.70 6.02 0.57
CA ILE A 101 3.95 6.58 1.02
C ILE A 101 5.09 5.83 0.33
N HIS A 102 6.08 6.56 -0.16
CA HIS A 102 7.24 5.97 -0.80
C HIS A 102 8.50 6.81 -0.58
N VAL A 103 9.63 6.19 -0.73
CA VAL A 103 10.92 6.87 -0.79
C VAL A 103 11.39 6.89 -2.24
N SER A 104 11.77 8.05 -2.73
CA SER A 104 12.43 8.19 -4.03
C SER A 104 13.88 8.61 -3.83
N VAL A 105 14.76 8.06 -4.66
CA VAL A 105 16.19 8.37 -4.67
C VAL A 105 16.52 9.01 -6.01
N THR A 106 17.09 10.20 -5.98
CA THR A 106 17.60 10.89 -7.17
C THR A 106 19.09 11.05 -7.04
N ARG A 107 19.84 10.82 -8.12
CA ARG A 107 21.27 11.05 -8.17
C ARG A 107 21.55 12.38 -8.85
N ASN A 108 22.29 13.26 -8.16
CA ASN A 108 22.68 14.54 -8.73
C ASN A 108 23.81 14.36 -9.77
N PRO A 109 24.16 15.41 -10.58
CA PRO A 109 25.24 15.33 -11.55
C PRO A 109 26.63 15.00 -10.95
N GLU A 110 26.81 15.24 -9.64
CA GLU A 110 28.04 14.91 -8.90
C GLU A 110 28.07 13.44 -8.43
N GLY A 111 27.03 12.64 -8.76
CA GLY A 111 26.92 11.23 -8.39
C GLY A 111 26.44 10.99 -6.95
N LYS A 112 25.99 12.02 -6.23
CA LYS A 112 25.47 11.90 -4.85
C LYS A 112 23.99 11.62 -4.84
N ASP A 113 23.58 10.68 -4.01
CA ASP A 113 22.17 10.32 -3.82
C ASP A 113 21.45 11.35 -2.95
N PHE A 114 20.19 11.59 -3.26
CA PHE A 114 19.28 12.46 -2.55
C PHE A 114 17.94 11.74 -2.34
N TYR A 115 17.57 11.55 -1.10
CA TYR A 115 16.42 10.78 -0.66
C TYR A 115 15.23 11.69 -0.40
N ARG A 116 14.04 11.22 -0.71
CA ARG A 116 12.81 11.96 -0.50
C ARG A 116 11.69 11.03 -0.05
N LEU A 117 11.18 11.27 1.17
CA LEU A 117 9.97 10.60 1.70
C LEU A 117 8.75 11.38 1.25
N THR A 118 7.87 10.76 0.50
CA THR A 118 6.72 11.41 -0.13
C THR A 118 5.43 10.66 0.18
N VAL A 119 4.38 11.41 0.51
CA VAL A 119 2.99 10.94 0.55
C VAL A 119 2.26 11.46 -0.68
N ALA A 120 1.47 10.61 -1.32
CA ALA A 120 0.66 10.97 -2.48
C ALA A 120 -0.72 10.27 -2.42
N ASP A 121 -1.65 10.69 -3.27
CA ASP A 121 -2.88 9.91 -3.51
C ASP A 121 -2.52 8.53 -4.08
N ALA A 122 -3.43 7.56 -3.98
CA ALA A 122 -3.22 6.19 -4.48
C ALA A 122 -2.83 6.13 -5.97
N ASP A 123 -3.15 7.16 -6.75
CA ASP A 123 -2.78 7.29 -8.16
C ASP A 123 -1.47 8.07 -8.40
N GLY A 124 -0.71 8.37 -7.34
CA GLY A 124 0.56 9.10 -7.39
C GLY A 124 0.42 10.62 -7.59
N GLN A 125 -0.80 11.16 -7.59
CA GLN A 125 -1.04 12.60 -7.69
C GLN A 125 -0.91 13.30 -6.34
N ARG A 126 -0.79 14.65 -6.37
CA ARG A 126 -0.65 15.53 -5.19
C ARG A 126 0.47 15.07 -4.23
N PRO A 127 1.69 14.86 -4.71
CA PRO A 127 2.78 14.44 -3.85
C PRO A 127 3.13 15.54 -2.84
N ILE A 128 3.25 15.15 -1.57
CA ILE A 128 3.69 15.99 -0.46
C ILE A 128 4.99 15.39 0.07
N VAL A 129 6.08 16.15 0.02
CA VAL A 129 7.37 15.75 0.58
C VAL A 129 7.35 15.97 2.08
N LEU A 130 7.53 14.87 2.84
CA LEU A 130 7.58 14.91 4.31
C LEU A 130 8.99 15.14 4.84
N LEU A 131 9.98 14.54 4.18
CA LEU A 131 11.39 14.62 4.54
C LEU A 131 12.23 14.48 3.28
N GLU A 132 13.29 15.25 3.18
CA GLU A 132 14.27 15.10 2.11
C GLU A 132 15.69 15.41 2.60
N GLY A 133 16.68 14.75 2.01
CA GLY A 133 18.08 14.94 2.40
C GLY A 133 19.03 13.97 1.71
N ARG A 134 20.29 14.03 2.13
CA ARG A 134 21.38 13.17 1.61
C ARG A 134 21.50 11.86 2.37
N ASP A 135 20.92 11.81 3.56
CA ASP A 135 20.95 10.63 4.40
C ASP A 135 19.87 9.63 3.97
N PRO A 136 20.15 8.33 3.92
CA PRO A 136 19.17 7.33 3.57
C PRO A 136 17.89 7.40 4.41
N ILE A 137 16.75 7.28 3.74
CA ILE A 137 15.43 7.12 4.34
C ILE A 137 14.89 5.78 3.85
N LEU A 138 14.45 4.89 4.75
CA LEU A 138 14.04 3.53 4.43
C LEU A 138 12.77 3.13 5.16
N ALA A 139 12.13 2.05 4.68
CA ALA A 139 11.07 1.30 5.33
C ALA A 139 9.93 2.18 5.91
N PRO A 140 9.29 3.04 5.10
CA PRO A 140 8.16 3.83 5.56
C PRO A 140 6.96 2.93 5.89
N SER A 141 6.19 3.31 6.91
CA SER A 141 5.02 2.59 7.39
C SER A 141 3.96 3.58 7.90
N TRP A 142 2.69 3.30 7.57
CA TRP A 142 1.54 4.06 8.01
C TRP A 142 1.08 3.65 9.42
N SER A 143 0.63 4.63 10.21
CA SER A 143 -0.23 4.32 11.37
C SER A 143 -1.59 3.82 10.89
N PRO A 144 -2.30 2.96 11.67
CA PRO A 144 -3.60 2.42 11.26
C PRO A 144 -4.66 3.48 10.98
N ASP A 145 -4.61 4.62 11.65
CA ASP A 145 -5.53 5.75 11.46
C ASP A 145 -5.11 6.70 10.31
N GLY A 146 -3.95 6.44 9.68
CA GLY A 146 -3.41 7.23 8.58
C GLY A 146 -2.98 8.66 8.95
N LYS A 147 -2.80 8.97 10.24
CA LYS A 147 -2.39 10.31 10.71
C LYS A 147 -0.91 10.45 10.93
N GLU A 148 -0.21 9.34 11.12
CA GLU A 148 1.23 9.33 11.36
C GLU A 148 1.93 8.38 10.39
N VAL A 149 3.23 8.57 10.25
CA VAL A 149 4.12 7.68 9.51
C VAL A 149 5.34 7.35 10.38
N ALA A 150 5.85 6.13 10.27
CA ALA A 150 7.13 5.75 10.81
C ALA A 150 8.10 5.44 9.67
N TYR A 151 9.37 5.68 9.87
CA TYR A 151 10.42 5.42 8.89
C TYR A 151 11.78 5.31 9.57
N VAL A 152 12.74 4.77 8.85
CA VAL A 152 14.15 4.77 9.24
C VAL A 152 14.84 5.96 8.60
N SER A 153 15.62 6.71 9.38
CA SER A 153 16.49 7.80 8.87
C SER A 153 17.90 7.63 9.41
N PHE A 154 18.88 7.98 8.55
CA PHE A 154 20.30 7.98 8.91
C PHE A 154 20.83 9.38 9.28
N GLU A 155 19.95 10.36 9.46
CA GLU A 155 20.32 11.74 9.80
C GLU A 155 21.17 11.88 11.08
N SER A 156 21.09 10.90 11.98
CA SER A 156 21.92 10.80 13.18
C SER A 156 23.24 10.03 12.99
N SER A 157 23.72 9.87 11.73
CA SER A 157 24.91 9.11 11.32
C SER A 157 24.78 7.59 11.51
N ARG A 158 23.64 7.10 11.95
CA ARG A 158 23.30 5.68 12.06
C ARG A 158 21.77 5.51 11.90
N PRO A 159 21.31 4.29 11.55
CA PRO A 159 19.87 4.06 11.40
C PRO A 159 19.16 4.30 12.73
N ALA A 160 18.10 5.11 12.69
CA ALA A 160 17.19 5.33 13.79
C ALA A 160 15.75 5.33 13.27
N ILE A 161 14.80 4.87 14.08
CA ILE A 161 13.38 4.86 13.73
C ILE A 161 12.75 6.14 14.27
N TYR A 162 12.06 6.83 13.38
CA TYR A 162 11.28 8.02 13.66
C TYR A 162 9.80 7.77 13.41
N ARG A 163 8.93 8.45 14.18
CA ARG A 163 7.54 8.67 13.80
C ARG A 163 7.32 10.16 13.54
N GLN A 164 6.37 10.47 12.66
CA GLN A 164 6.04 11.83 12.27
C GLN A 164 4.53 11.99 12.13
N VAL A 165 3.98 13.03 12.78
CA VAL A 165 2.58 13.43 12.66
C VAL A 165 2.40 14.23 11.38
N LEU A 166 1.51 13.78 10.48
CA LEU A 166 1.34 14.42 9.19
C LEU A 166 0.78 15.83 9.24
N ALA A 167 -0.15 16.08 10.16
CA ALA A 167 -0.83 17.38 10.26
C ALA A 167 0.09 18.51 10.75
N THR A 168 1.06 18.20 11.61
CA THR A 168 1.94 19.18 12.25
C THR A 168 3.39 19.10 11.78
N GLY A 169 3.77 17.98 11.16
CA GLY A 169 5.17 17.68 10.85
C GLY A 169 6.02 17.33 12.08
N ALA A 170 5.43 17.27 13.29
CA ALA A 170 6.14 16.93 14.51
C ALA A 170 6.74 15.52 14.42
N ARG A 171 8.02 15.40 14.81
CA ARG A 171 8.82 14.18 14.72
C ARG A 171 9.29 13.73 16.09
N GLU A 172 9.28 12.42 16.32
CA GLU A 172 9.83 11.76 17.51
C GLU A 172 10.76 10.64 17.10
N GLN A 173 11.95 10.59 17.67
CA GLN A 173 12.87 9.48 17.53
C GLN A 173 12.47 8.37 18.50
N LEU A 174 12.03 7.22 17.95
CA LEU A 174 11.58 6.08 18.75
C LEU A 174 12.73 5.18 19.19
N THR A 175 13.70 4.96 18.29
CA THR A 175 14.87 4.10 18.58
C THR A 175 16.14 4.71 18.03
N ASN A 176 17.27 4.43 18.70
CA ASN A 176 18.61 4.79 18.23
C ASN A 176 19.65 3.83 18.86
N PHE A 177 19.38 2.53 18.82
CA PHE A 177 20.29 1.53 19.37
C PHE A 177 21.50 1.32 18.46
N ARG A 178 22.59 0.82 19.02
CA ARG A 178 23.75 0.41 18.23
C ARG A 178 23.35 -0.75 17.30
N GLY A 179 23.82 -0.69 16.06
CA GLY A 179 23.49 -1.67 15.04
C GLY A 179 22.23 -1.31 14.25
N LEU A 180 21.53 -2.34 13.78
CA LEU A 180 20.34 -2.17 12.95
C LEU A 180 19.15 -1.65 13.76
N ASN A 181 18.46 -0.65 13.23
CA ASN A 181 17.14 -0.18 13.63
C ASN A 181 16.32 -0.07 12.34
N ASN A 182 15.39 -0.98 12.09
CA ASN A 182 14.74 -1.08 10.78
C ASN A 182 13.31 -1.61 10.85
N SER A 183 12.61 -1.56 9.71
CA SER A 183 11.31 -2.17 9.44
C SER A 183 10.25 -1.91 10.50
N PRO A 184 9.99 -0.65 10.89
CA PRO A 184 8.91 -0.33 11.81
C PRO A 184 7.56 -0.64 11.19
N VAL A 185 6.67 -1.30 11.93
CA VAL A 185 5.29 -1.57 11.54
C VAL A 185 4.35 -1.47 12.73
N TRP A 186 3.31 -0.65 12.58
CA TRP A 186 2.32 -0.40 13.62
C TRP A 186 1.45 -1.62 13.87
N SER A 187 1.11 -1.87 15.15
CA SER A 187 0.05 -2.82 15.47
C SER A 187 -1.32 -2.32 14.96
N PRO A 188 -2.28 -3.19 14.66
CA PRO A 188 -3.59 -2.78 14.14
C PRO A 188 -4.35 -1.82 15.07
N ASP A 189 -4.11 -1.88 16.38
CA ASP A 189 -4.71 -0.98 17.38
C ASP A 189 -3.93 0.34 17.56
N GLY A 190 -2.77 0.49 16.88
CA GLY A 190 -1.93 1.68 16.94
C GLY A 190 -1.15 1.89 18.24
N ARG A 191 -1.22 0.95 19.20
CA ARG A 191 -0.60 1.12 20.53
C ARG A 191 0.86 0.66 20.57
N SER A 192 1.23 -0.24 19.68
CA SER A 192 2.56 -0.82 19.65
C SER A 192 3.16 -0.75 18.25
N MET A 193 4.47 -0.96 18.18
CA MET A 193 5.21 -1.05 16.92
C MET A 193 6.11 -2.27 16.95
N ALA A 194 5.97 -3.16 15.98
CA ALA A 194 6.97 -4.19 15.76
C ALA A 194 8.11 -3.59 14.91
N LEU A 195 9.35 -3.95 15.23
CA LEU A 195 10.53 -3.40 14.59
C LEU A 195 11.71 -4.37 14.68
N VAL A 196 12.77 -4.10 13.94
CA VAL A 196 13.96 -4.95 13.88
C VAL A 196 15.14 -4.24 14.53
N LEU A 197 15.77 -4.90 15.50
CA LEU A 197 17.01 -4.43 16.12
C LEU A 197 18.07 -5.53 16.11
N SER A 198 19.34 -5.14 15.96
CA SER A 198 20.48 -6.06 16.15
C SER A 198 21.31 -5.75 17.40
N LYS A 199 20.76 -5.00 18.35
CA LYS A 199 21.47 -4.55 19.57
C LYS A 199 21.95 -5.69 20.47
N ASP A 200 21.31 -6.85 20.39
CA ASP A 200 21.60 -8.02 21.20
C ASP A 200 22.25 -9.17 20.38
N GLY A 201 22.86 -8.82 19.21
CA GLY A 201 23.57 -9.76 18.32
C GLY A 201 22.98 -9.79 16.92
N SER A 202 22.27 -10.88 16.55
CA SER A 202 21.56 -10.99 15.27
C SER A 202 20.36 -10.03 15.19
N PRO A 203 19.92 -9.69 13.98
CA PRO A 203 18.66 -8.97 13.79
C PRO A 203 17.48 -9.82 14.28
N ASP A 204 16.71 -9.29 15.21
CA ASP A 204 15.51 -9.92 15.77
C ASP A 204 14.33 -8.96 15.78
N ILE A 205 13.13 -9.53 15.91
CA ILE A 205 11.89 -8.76 16.03
C ILE A 205 11.69 -8.32 17.48
N TYR A 206 11.41 -7.05 17.66
CA TYR A 206 11.07 -6.42 18.93
C TYR A 206 9.69 -5.78 18.84
N LEU A 207 9.02 -5.70 19.98
CA LEU A 207 7.79 -4.96 20.19
C LEU A 207 8.06 -3.75 21.06
N LEU A 208 7.74 -2.57 20.57
CA LEU A 208 7.81 -1.31 21.29
C LEU A 208 6.40 -0.86 21.64
N ASP A 209 6.10 -0.71 22.93
CA ASP A 209 4.91 -0.01 23.39
C ASP A 209 5.12 1.50 23.19
N LEU A 210 4.20 2.14 22.45
CA LEU A 210 4.38 3.53 22.04
C LEU A 210 4.08 4.54 23.14
N GLU A 211 3.32 4.16 24.15
CA GLU A 211 3.02 4.99 25.32
C GLU A 211 4.11 4.87 26.39
N THR A 212 4.37 3.66 26.85
CA THR A 212 5.31 3.39 27.95
C THR A 212 6.77 3.36 27.50
N LYS A 213 7.02 3.27 26.19
CA LYS A 213 8.35 3.07 25.57
C LYS A 213 9.03 1.76 25.99
N GLN A 214 8.26 0.84 26.55
CA GLN A 214 8.79 -0.49 26.90
C GLN A 214 9.11 -1.28 25.63
N LEU A 215 10.31 -1.85 25.59
CA LEU A 215 10.81 -2.66 24.48
C LEU A 215 10.89 -4.14 24.89
N THR A 216 10.21 -5.00 24.15
CA THR A 216 10.19 -6.46 24.38
C THR A 216 10.78 -7.18 23.18
N ARG A 217 11.78 -8.03 23.36
CA ARG A 217 12.35 -8.89 22.32
C ARG A 217 11.44 -10.08 22.10
N LEU A 218 10.86 -10.21 20.89
CA LEU A 218 9.94 -11.30 20.53
C LEU A 218 10.69 -12.52 20.03
N THR A 219 11.65 -12.36 19.11
CA THR A 219 12.43 -13.47 18.59
C THR A 219 13.84 -13.48 19.18
N ARG A 220 14.42 -14.71 19.30
CA ARG A 220 15.78 -14.92 19.81
C ARG A 220 16.40 -16.07 19.04
N HIS A 221 17.02 -15.73 17.90
CA HIS A 221 17.63 -16.74 17.05
C HIS A 221 18.94 -16.19 16.46
N TYR A 222 19.89 -17.08 16.11
CA TYR A 222 21.14 -16.66 15.46
C TYR A 222 20.93 -16.24 14.00
N ALA A 223 19.82 -16.66 13.39
CA ALA A 223 19.41 -16.27 12.05
C ALA A 223 18.93 -14.81 12.00
N ILE A 224 18.77 -14.29 10.80
CA ILE A 224 18.22 -12.96 10.55
C ILE A 224 16.70 -13.03 10.56
N ASP A 225 16.07 -12.40 11.57
CA ASP A 225 14.63 -12.17 11.63
C ASP A 225 14.34 -10.72 11.28
N THR A 226 13.58 -10.48 10.20
CA THR A 226 13.40 -9.12 9.65
C THR A 226 12.02 -8.95 9.02
N GLU A 227 11.70 -7.70 8.65
CA GLU A 227 10.52 -7.32 7.86
C GLU A 227 9.20 -7.83 8.46
N PRO A 228 8.91 -7.54 9.75
CA PRO A 228 7.67 -7.95 10.37
C PRO A 228 6.46 -7.30 9.69
N THR A 229 5.33 -7.99 9.72
CA THR A 229 4.01 -7.48 9.36
C THR A 229 2.97 -8.10 10.28
N TRP A 230 1.97 -7.31 10.68
CA TRP A 230 0.92 -7.80 11.57
C TRP A 230 -0.14 -8.59 10.81
N MET A 231 -0.66 -9.62 11.46
CA MET A 231 -1.98 -10.15 11.10
C MET A 231 -3.05 -9.14 11.54
N PRO A 232 -4.14 -8.96 10.78
CA PRO A 232 -5.17 -7.95 11.07
C PRO A 232 -5.84 -8.10 12.44
N ASP A 233 -5.86 -9.32 12.98
CA ASP A 233 -6.41 -9.60 14.31
C ASP A 233 -5.50 -9.15 15.47
N GLY A 234 -4.29 -8.66 15.17
CA GLY A 234 -3.30 -8.22 16.16
C GLY A 234 -2.71 -9.32 17.03
N LYS A 235 -3.00 -10.62 16.77
CA LYS A 235 -2.57 -11.74 17.63
C LYS A 235 -1.26 -12.37 17.21
N SER A 236 -0.82 -12.11 15.98
CA SER A 236 0.42 -12.66 15.45
C SER A 236 1.08 -11.73 14.43
N LEU A 237 2.34 -12.00 14.17
CA LEU A 237 3.18 -11.34 13.19
C LEU A 237 3.64 -12.37 12.16
N LEU A 238 3.71 -11.98 10.89
CA LEU A 238 4.52 -12.65 9.89
C LEU A 238 5.85 -11.91 9.78
N PHE A 239 6.94 -12.62 9.52
CA PHE A 239 8.26 -12.04 9.34
C PHE A 239 9.13 -12.90 8.42
N THR A 240 10.14 -12.29 7.83
CA THR A 240 11.15 -12.98 7.03
C THR A 240 12.22 -13.55 7.95
N SER A 241 12.58 -14.83 7.76
CA SER A 241 13.69 -15.46 8.49
C SER A 241 14.44 -16.46 7.62
N ASP A 242 15.76 -16.50 7.76
CA ASP A 242 16.64 -17.50 7.11
C ASP A 242 17.00 -18.68 8.05
N ARG A 243 16.29 -18.84 9.18
CA ARG A 243 16.52 -19.92 10.16
C ARG A 243 16.41 -21.33 9.59
N GLY A 244 15.72 -21.51 8.49
CA GLY A 244 15.65 -22.77 7.72
C GLY A 244 16.72 -22.88 6.63
N GLY A 245 17.77 -22.04 6.64
CA GLY A 245 18.87 -21.99 5.69
C GLY A 245 18.68 -21.01 4.53
N ARG A 246 17.44 -20.58 4.24
CA ARG A 246 17.09 -19.58 3.22
C ARG A 246 15.90 -18.74 3.69
N PRO A 247 15.78 -17.48 3.23
CA PRO A 247 14.68 -16.60 3.60
C PRO A 247 13.31 -17.20 3.26
N GLN A 248 12.47 -17.30 4.26
CA GLN A 248 11.09 -17.77 4.20
C GLN A 248 10.23 -16.95 5.16
N ILE A 249 8.91 -17.01 4.98
CA ILE A 249 7.98 -16.36 5.89
C ILE A 249 7.68 -17.27 7.06
N TYR A 250 7.78 -16.71 8.26
CA TYR A 250 7.45 -17.34 9.53
C TYR A 250 6.36 -16.54 10.24
N ARG A 251 5.59 -17.22 11.10
CA ARG A 251 4.59 -16.62 11.98
C ARG A 251 5.06 -16.67 13.42
N TYR A 252 4.96 -15.56 14.13
CA TYR A 252 5.13 -15.47 15.58
C TYR A 252 3.76 -15.23 16.23
N THR A 253 3.33 -16.09 17.15
CA THR A 253 2.08 -15.96 17.91
C THR A 253 2.36 -15.29 19.25
N LEU A 254 1.80 -14.10 19.49
CA LEU A 254 2.09 -13.28 20.68
C LEU A 254 1.76 -13.99 22.00
N ALA A 255 0.61 -14.67 22.08
CA ALA A 255 0.15 -15.32 23.32
C ALA A 255 1.04 -16.48 23.78
N THR A 256 1.72 -17.16 22.85
CA THR A 256 2.49 -18.40 23.14
C THR A 256 3.98 -18.26 22.90
N GLY A 257 4.41 -17.22 22.17
CA GLY A 257 5.79 -17.10 21.69
C GLY A 257 6.18 -18.14 20.62
N LYS A 258 5.20 -18.90 20.09
CA LYS A 258 5.45 -19.95 19.09
C LYS A 258 5.85 -19.33 17.76
N VAL A 259 6.88 -19.93 17.14
CA VAL A 259 7.33 -19.58 15.78
C VAL A 259 7.10 -20.75 14.85
N GLU A 260 6.40 -20.53 13.74
CA GLU A 260 6.07 -21.54 12.73
C GLU A 260 6.41 -21.04 11.34
N ARG A 261 6.93 -21.92 10.48
CA ARG A 261 7.17 -21.61 9.08
C ARG A 261 5.84 -21.60 8.31
N VAL A 262 5.66 -20.60 7.45
CA VAL A 262 4.43 -20.39 6.66
C VAL A 262 4.63 -20.76 5.18
N THR A 263 5.78 -20.40 4.59
CA THR A 263 6.04 -20.66 3.17
C THR A 263 7.05 -21.78 2.99
N PHE A 264 6.76 -22.72 2.08
CA PHE A 264 7.58 -23.89 1.79
C PHE A 264 7.98 -23.97 0.30
N GLU A 265 7.20 -23.33 -0.58
CA GLU A 265 7.45 -23.30 -2.02
C GLU A 265 8.53 -22.27 -2.36
N GLY A 266 9.43 -22.67 -3.27
CA GLY A 266 10.51 -21.82 -3.73
C GLY A 266 11.69 -21.70 -2.76
N ARG A 267 12.74 -21.03 -3.23
CA ARG A 267 14.02 -20.90 -2.50
C ARG A 267 14.11 -19.63 -1.65
N TYR A 268 13.24 -18.64 -1.93
CA TYR A 268 13.26 -17.35 -1.29
C TYR A 268 11.86 -16.77 -1.25
N ASN A 269 11.39 -16.43 -0.06
CA ASN A 269 10.16 -15.70 0.20
C ASN A 269 10.44 -14.65 1.28
N ALA A 270 10.18 -13.38 1.01
CA ALA A 270 10.49 -12.27 1.91
C ALA A 270 9.49 -11.12 1.79
N ARG A 271 9.54 -10.17 2.71
CA ARG A 271 8.77 -8.92 2.69
C ARG A 271 7.26 -9.14 2.61
N ALA A 272 6.74 -10.05 3.45
CA ALA A 272 5.30 -10.29 3.54
C ALA A 272 4.51 -9.02 3.89
N ARG A 273 3.37 -8.82 3.24
CA ARG A 273 2.36 -7.80 3.55
C ARG A 273 0.99 -8.44 3.52
N VAL A 274 0.35 -8.46 4.66
CA VAL A 274 -0.96 -9.11 4.85
C VAL A 274 -2.07 -8.17 4.43
N ALA A 275 -3.02 -8.64 3.65
CA ALA A 275 -4.24 -7.91 3.34
C ALA A 275 -5.17 -7.85 4.56
N GLU A 276 -6.10 -6.89 4.60
CA GLU A 276 -7.06 -6.74 5.70
C GLU A 276 -7.99 -7.94 5.86
N ASP A 277 -8.14 -8.77 4.82
CA ASP A 277 -8.89 -10.05 4.88
C ASP A 277 -8.21 -11.11 5.76
N GLY A 278 -6.94 -10.89 6.14
CA GLY A 278 -6.13 -11.85 6.91
C GLY A 278 -5.80 -13.15 6.16
N ARG A 279 -6.07 -13.21 4.86
CA ARG A 279 -5.91 -14.38 4.02
C ARG A 279 -4.80 -14.22 2.98
N ASN A 280 -4.85 -13.14 2.21
CA ASN A 280 -3.91 -12.88 1.14
C ASN A 280 -2.66 -12.17 1.66
N VAL A 281 -1.49 -12.70 1.30
CA VAL A 281 -0.19 -12.15 1.67
C VAL A 281 0.61 -11.87 0.42
N ALA A 282 0.81 -10.59 0.11
CA ALA A 282 1.74 -10.17 -0.93
C ALA A 282 3.17 -10.32 -0.42
N LEU A 283 4.08 -10.83 -1.24
CA LEU A 283 5.48 -11.04 -0.86
C LEU A 283 6.41 -11.04 -2.08
N VAL A 284 7.71 -10.95 -1.82
CA VAL A 284 8.75 -11.18 -2.83
C VAL A 284 9.04 -12.67 -2.88
N HIS A 285 8.85 -13.27 -4.06
CA HIS A 285 9.09 -14.68 -4.34
C HIS A 285 10.20 -14.84 -5.38
N GLN A 286 11.14 -15.76 -5.16
CA GLN A 286 12.16 -16.07 -6.16
C GLN A 286 11.76 -17.27 -6.99
N ARG A 287 11.69 -17.05 -8.32
CA ARG A 287 11.47 -18.08 -9.33
C ARG A 287 12.54 -17.93 -10.42
N ASP A 288 13.18 -19.04 -10.79
CA ASP A 288 14.21 -19.09 -11.84
C ASP A 288 15.32 -18.03 -11.70
N GLY A 289 15.75 -17.78 -10.45
CA GLY A 289 16.80 -16.80 -10.13
C GLY A 289 16.35 -15.33 -10.15
N ARG A 290 15.09 -15.04 -10.48
CA ARG A 290 14.51 -13.70 -10.53
C ARG A 290 13.56 -13.47 -9.37
N PHE A 291 13.38 -12.21 -8.98
CA PHE A 291 12.49 -11.81 -7.90
C PHE A 291 11.20 -11.23 -8.48
N HIS A 292 10.09 -11.81 -8.06
CA HIS A 292 8.75 -11.48 -8.49
C HIS A 292 7.86 -11.12 -7.31
N ILE A 293 6.77 -10.41 -7.57
CA ILE A 293 5.69 -10.29 -6.60
C ILE A 293 4.80 -11.52 -6.72
N GLY A 294 4.59 -12.19 -5.58
CA GLY A 294 3.63 -13.27 -5.42
C GLY A 294 2.58 -12.91 -4.40
N VAL A 295 1.45 -13.59 -4.48
CA VAL A 295 0.42 -13.63 -3.43
C VAL A 295 0.32 -15.06 -2.92
N PHE A 296 0.45 -15.19 -1.61
CA PHE A 296 0.29 -16.45 -0.90
C PHE A 296 -1.04 -16.45 -0.14
N ASP A 297 -1.87 -17.42 -0.41
CA ASP A 297 -3.15 -17.64 0.28
C ASP A 297 -2.91 -18.48 1.54
N LEU A 298 -3.11 -17.89 2.72
CA LEU A 298 -2.87 -18.55 4.01
C LEU A 298 -3.83 -19.72 4.32
N ILE A 299 -4.95 -19.83 3.60
CA ILE A 299 -5.95 -20.90 3.80
C ILE A 299 -5.62 -22.10 2.90
N THR A 300 -5.35 -21.85 1.61
CA THR A 300 -5.08 -22.91 0.64
C THR A 300 -3.60 -23.26 0.52
N GLU A 301 -2.73 -22.46 1.16
CA GLU A 301 -1.26 -22.56 1.12
C GLU A 301 -0.69 -22.54 -0.31
N ARG A 302 -1.36 -21.79 -1.20
CA ARG A 302 -0.96 -21.66 -2.60
C ARG A 302 -0.27 -20.35 -2.88
N MET A 303 0.82 -20.41 -3.64
CA MET A 303 1.54 -19.27 -4.18
C MET A 303 1.07 -18.96 -5.60
N THR A 304 0.68 -17.72 -5.88
CA THR A 304 0.41 -17.21 -7.22
C THR A 304 1.42 -16.13 -7.55
N VAL A 305 2.22 -16.32 -8.59
CA VAL A 305 3.20 -15.30 -9.06
C VAL A 305 2.47 -14.33 -9.96
N LEU A 306 2.51 -13.03 -9.62
CA LEU A 306 1.77 -11.99 -10.30
C LEU A 306 2.58 -11.24 -11.37
N THR A 307 3.92 -11.21 -11.25
CA THR A 307 4.79 -10.40 -12.12
C THR A 307 5.80 -11.27 -12.87
N GLU A 308 6.27 -10.74 -14.01
CA GLU A 308 7.23 -11.45 -14.88
C GLU A 308 8.53 -10.65 -15.07
N THR A 309 8.67 -9.51 -14.42
CA THR A 309 9.85 -8.67 -14.45
C THR A 309 11.02 -9.30 -13.70
N SER A 310 12.24 -8.82 -13.90
CA SER A 310 13.44 -9.50 -13.39
C SER A 310 13.79 -9.17 -11.93
N LEU A 311 13.29 -8.04 -11.44
CA LEU A 311 13.59 -7.55 -10.10
C LEU A 311 12.42 -6.72 -9.60
N ASP A 312 11.52 -7.37 -8.86
CA ASP A 312 10.39 -6.74 -8.19
C ASP A 312 10.59 -6.83 -6.69
N GLU A 313 10.33 -5.72 -6.01
CA GLU A 313 10.57 -5.62 -4.57
C GLU A 313 9.57 -4.69 -3.88
N SER A 314 9.62 -4.67 -2.56
CA SER A 314 8.86 -3.76 -1.71
C SER A 314 7.34 -3.78 -1.98
N PRO A 315 6.70 -4.97 -1.98
CA PRO A 315 5.25 -5.05 -2.19
C PRO A 315 4.49 -4.33 -1.08
N SER A 316 3.41 -3.67 -1.47
CA SER A 316 2.39 -3.10 -0.59
C SER A 316 1.03 -3.46 -1.12
N ILE A 317 0.20 -4.10 -0.30
CA ILE A 317 -1.14 -4.50 -0.70
C ILE A 317 -2.13 -3.40 -0.33
N ALA A 318 -3.09 -3.13 -1.23
CA ALA A 318 -4.16 -2.18 -0.96
C ALA A 318 -5.04 -2.68 0.20
N PRO A 319 -5.66 -1.78 1.01
CA PRO A 319 -6.49 -2.18 2.13
C PRO A 319 -7.58 -3.20 1.77
N ASN A 320 -8.22 -3.03 0.63
CA ASN A 320 -9.25 -3.95 0.12
C ASN A 320 -8.70 -5.28 -0.46
N GLY A 321 -7.40 -5.52 -0.39
CA GLY A 321 -6.76 -6.74 -0.87
C GLY A 321 -6.76 -6.94 -2.40
N SER A 322 -7.22 -5.98 -3.20
CA SER A 322 -7.42 -6.16 -4.64
C SER A 322 -6.21 -5.86 -5.51
N LEU A 323 -5.26 -5.08 -4.98
CA LEU A 323 -4.12 -4.54 -5.74
C LEU A 323 -2.84 -4.61 -4.92
N VAL A 324 -1.73 -4.93 -5.57
CA VAL A 324 -0.38 -4.83 -5.00
C VAL A 324 0.40 -3.77 -5.76
N ILE A 325 0.93 -2.78 -5.04
CA ILE A 325 1.91 -1.82 -5.55
C ILE A 325 3.29 -2.34 -5.20
N TYR A 326 4.24 -2.21 -6.12
CA TYR A 326 5.60 -2.70 -5.94
C TYR A 326 6.61 -1.85 -6.70
N ALA A 327 7.87 -1.87 -6.27
CA ALA A 327 8.97 -1.27 -6.99
C ALA A 327 9.52 -2.27 -8.02
N THR A 328 9.77 -1.80 -9.25
CA THR A 328 10.37 -2.61 -10.31
C THR A 328 11.32 -1.77 -11.16
N LYS A 329 12.11 -2.43 -12.00
CA LYS A 329 13.03 -1.77 -12.94
C LYS A 329 12.46 -1.77 -14.36
N ARG A 330 12.51 -0.59 -15.01
CA ARG A 330 12.29 -0.42 -16.45
C ARG A 330 13.54 0.20 -17.07
N GLY A 331 14.38 -0.65 -17.65
CA GLY A 331 15.74 -0.24 -18.02
C GLY A 331 16.54 0.10 -16.77
N GLU A 332 17.12 1.29 -16.73
CA GLU A 332 17.91 1.78 -15.58
C GLU A 332 17.07 2.50 -14.50
N ARG A 333 15.78 2.69 -14.73
CA ARG A 333 14.91 3.44 -13.81
C ARG A 333 14.10 2.49 -12.95
N SER A 334 14.10 2.74 -11.64
CA SER A 334 13.10 2.14 -10.75
C SER A 334 11.80 2.94 -10.80
N VAL A 335 10.69 2.22 -10.90
CA VAL A 335 9.33 2.77 -11.00
C VAL A 335 8.41 2.04 -10.04
N LEU A 336 7.28 2.67 -9.70
CA LEU A 336 6.19 1.99 -9.00
C LEU A 336 5.20 1.47 -10.03
N ASP A 337 5.00 0.17 -10.00
CA ASP A 337 3.96 -0.52 -10.75
C ASP A 337 2.90 -1.07 -9.80
N ALA A 338 1.74 -1.33 -10.35
CA ALA A 338 0.64 -1.96 -9.64
C ALA A 338 0.13 -3.16 -10.44
N VAL A 339 -0.23 -4.24 -9.72
CA VAL A 339 -0.81 -5.45 -10.28
C VAL A 339 -2.02 -5.88 -9.46
N ALA A 340 -3.11 -6.26 -10.12
CA ALA A 340 -4.26 -6.85 -9.45
C ALA A 340 -3.91 -8.22 -8.84
N VAL A 341 -4.47 -8.54 -7.69
CA VAL A 341 -4.19 -9.79 -6.96
C VAL A 341 -4.59 -11.04 -7.76
N ASP A 342 -5.54 -10.90 -8.69
CA ASP A 342 -5.91 -11.94 -9.66
C ASP A 342 -4.96 -12.03 -10.88
N GLY A 343 -3.94 -11.17 -10.95
CA GLY A 343 -2.98 -11.09 -12.06
C GLY A 343 -3.50 -10.40 -13.32
N GLY A 344 -4.76 -9.96 -13.36
CA GLY A 344 -5.42 -9.47 -14.57
C GLY A 344 -4.93 -8.12 -15.06
N VAL A 345 -4.79 -7.13 -14.18
CA VAL A 345 -4.49 -5.76 -14.56
C VAL A 345 -3.13 -5.34 -14.03
N LYS A 346 -2.32 -4.75 -14.92
CA LYS A 346 -1.01 -4.16 -14.59
C LYS A 346 -0.94 -2.74 -15.12
N PHE A 347 -0.48 -1.79 -14.29
CA PHE A 347 -0.27 -0.41 -14.72
C PHE A 347 0.86 0.25 -13.92
N SER A 348 1.45 1.30 -14.51
CA SER A 348 2.46 2.11 -13.82
C SER A 348 1.83 3.29 -13.12
N LEU A 349 2.32 3.59 -11.94
CA LEU A 349 2.02 4.84 -11.25
C LEU A 349 2.92 5.95 -11.82
N PRO A 350 2.40 7.17 -12.00
CA PRO A 350 3.20 8.29 -12.45
C PRO A 350 4.20 8.66 -11.36
N ALA A 351 5.46 8.27 -11.50
CA ALA A 351 6.55 8.75 -10.66
C ALA A 351 7.19 9.98 -11.31
N ARG A 352 7.35 11.06 -10.56
CA ARG A 352 8.28 12.13 -10.94
C ARG A 352 9.70 11.58 -10.85
N SER A 353 10.56 11.93 -11.82
CA SER A 353 11.93 11.46 -12.03
C SER A 353 12.72 11.11 -10.76
N GLY A 354 13.13 9.83 -10.64
CA GLY A 354 13.94 9.26 -9.57
C GLY A 354 13.78 7.75 -9.51
N SER A 355 14.76 7.05 -8.91
CA SER A 355 14.57 5.66 -8.51
C SER A 355 13.66 5.60 -7.30
N VAL A 356 12.69 4.69 -7.27
CA VAL A 356 11.76 4.49 -6.16
C VAL A 356 12.12 3.20 -5.44
N GLN A 357 12.13 3.26 -4.11
CA GLN A 357 12.30 2.10 -3.23
C GLN A 357 11.04 1.89 -2.41
#